data_997e64daf18aab49a6b79ecdaaadd969
#
_entry.id   997e64daf18aab49a6b79ecdaaadd969
#
_cell.length_a   1.000
_cell.length_b   1.000
_cell.length_c   1.000
_cell.angle_alpha   90.00
_cell.angle_beta   90.00
_cell.angle_gamma   90.00
#
_symmetry.space_group_name_H-M   'P 1'
#
loop_
_entity.id
_entity.type
_entity.pdbx_description
1 polymer ?
#
loop_
_entity_poly.entity_id
_entity_poly.type
_entity_poly.pdbx_seq_one_letter_code
_entity_poly.pdbx_strand_id
1 'polypeptide(L)'
;MKRDRLRQYQRRLAPGTPLRAGLDRILHGRTGALVVLGNNPKVQQVSTGGFRLDVEFTPQALRELAKLDGAIILSNDLSRIIAAGVHLVPAGDLPTAETGTRHRSADRTAQASGVPVVTVSASMSTISLFMDGDRHVVETSGQMISRANQTLATLSRFVDRLGSILHQFNALEVGEQVTIRDLVLVAQRFEMTRRLSAEAQFHIDTLGVEGRLIALQHAELVGEFTGLDEQLRTDYAHNLADPSLFTLEPLHNFSAEELLSSQLVAERIGFGESPYLETPIHTRGARLLISVGRLSEGMTTKLINRFSLQELFSVSVSELQQLEGIGSARARLIRDALLRITEAAYARPQAPV
;
A
#
# COMPACT_ATOMS: atom_id res chain seq x y z
N MET A 1 -7.55 15.97 -7.17
CA MET A 1 -7.34 16.37 -8.59
C MET A 1 -5.87 16.41 -9.03
N LYS A 2 -4.98 17.31 -8.51
CA LYS A 2 -3.58 17.35 -8.95
C LYS A 2 -2.83 16.04 -8.65
N ARG A 3 -2.97 15.47 -7.44
CA ARG A 3 -2.33 14.21 -7.04
C ARG A 3 -2.79 13.00 -7.87
N ASP A 4 -4.06 12.92 -8.23
CA ASP A 4 -4.59 11.80 -9.01
C ASP A 4 -4.07 11.83 -10.44
N ARG A 5 -3.98 13.04 -11.01
CA ARG A 5 -3.40 13.26 -12.33
C ARG A 5 -1.92 12.89 -12.36
N LEU A 6 -1.14 13.28 -11.34
CA LEU A 6 0.26 12.89 -11.20
C LEU A 6 0.41 11.37 -11.14
N ARG A 7 -0.38 10.68 -10.28
CA ARG A 7 -0.38 9.20 -10.20
C ARG A 7 -0.68 8.54 -11.54
N GLN A 8 -1.62 9.09 -12.33
CA GLN A 8 -1.93 8.57 -13.65
C GLN A 8 -0.71 8.61 -14.58
N TYR A 9 0.04 9.72 -14.60
CA TYR A 9 1.24 9.83 -15.43
C TYR A 9 2.43 9.05 -14.88
N GLN A 10 2.56 8.93 -13.57
CA GLN A 10 3.54 8.03 -12.95
C GLN A 10 3.32 6.57 -13.39
N ARG A 11 2.07 6.09 -13.45
CA ARG A 11 1.75 4.75 -13.97
C ARG A 11 2.13 4.61 -15.46
N ARG A 12 1.92 5.65 -16.27
CA ARG A 12 2.32 5.65 -17.70
C ARG A 12 3.85 5.67 -17.88
N LEU A 13 4.59 6.19 -16.91
CA LEU A 13 6.05 6.24 -16.85
C LEU A 13 6.65 5.11 -16.00
N ALA A 14 5.84 4.18 -15.54
CA ALA A 14 6.28 3.04 -14.74
C ALA A 14 7.19 2.11 -15.56
N PRO A 15 8.17 1.43 -14.93
CA PRO A 15 8.98 0.43 -15.58
C PRO A 15 8.13 -0.63 -16.32
N GLY A 16 8.60 -1.05 -17.50
CA GLY A 16 7.89 -2.00 -18.34
C GLY A 16 6.80 -1.41 -19.24
N THR A 17 6.45 -0.12 -19.10
CA THR A 17 5.56 0.54 -20.06
C THR A 17 6.30 0.89 -21.34
N PRO A 18 5.62 0.89 -22.53
CA PRO A 18 6.26 1.25 -23.79
C PRO A 18 6.89 2.65 -23.78
N LEU A 19 6.21 3.65 -23.17
CA LEU A 19 6.75 5.00 -23.06
C LEU A 19 8.05 4.99 -22.23
N ARG A 20 8.05 4.34 -21.07
CA ARG A 20 9.24 4.23 -20.23
C ARG A 20 10.39 3.53 -20.94
N ALA A 21 10.12 2.43 -21.61
CA ALA A 21 11.13 1.70 -22.37
C ALA A 21 11.78 2.57 -23.46
N GLY A 22 11.00 3.46 -24.11
CA GLY A 22 11.53 4.41 -25.07
C GLY A 22 12.44 5.48 -24.41
N LEU A 23 12.00 6.05 -23.30
CA LEU A 23 12.75 7.06 -22.56
C LEU A 23 14.06 6.50 -21.98
N ASP A 24 14.03 5.26 -21.45
CA ASP A 24 15.23 4.60 -20.94
C ASP A 24 16.24 4.31 -22.06
N ARG A 25 15.79 3.91 -23.26
CA ARG A 25 16.67 3.76 -24.44
C ARG A 25 17.34 5.06 -24.85
N ILE A 26 16.63 6.21 -24.75
CA ILE A 26 17.17 7.53 -25.02
C ILE A 26 18.23 7.88 -23.97
N LEU A 27 17.90 7.61 -22.69
CA LEU A 27 18.82 7.88 -21.57
C LEU A 27 20.11 7.07 -21.68
N HIS A 28 20.01 5.75 -21.94
CA HIS A 28 21.16 4.85 -22.14
C HIS A 28 21.96 5.23 -23.39
N GLY A 29 21.30 5.73 -24.44
CA GLY A 29 21.95 6.24 -25.64
C GLY A 29 22.68 7.57 -25.43
N ARG A 30 22.62 8.14 -24.22
CA ARG A 30 23.20 9.45 -23.88
C ARG A 30 22.74 10.58 -24.82
N THR A 31 21.53 10.45 -25.36
CA THR A 31 20.86 11.49 -26.12
C THR A 31 19.84 12.19 -25.24
N GLY A 32 19.52 13.45 -25.56
CA GLY A 32 18.44 14.14 -24.86
C GLY A 32 17.13 14.01 -25.63
N ALA A 33 16.00 14.23 -24.96
CA ALA A 33 14.69 14.31 -25.61
C ALA A 33 13.79 15.34 -24.95
N LEU A 34 12.81 15.81 -25.72
CA LEU A 34 11.70 16.63 -25.29
C LEU A 34 10.42 16.01 -25.88
N VAL A 35 9.55 15.51 -25.01
CA VAL A 35 8.37 14.71 -25.45
C VAL A 35 7.11 15.31 -24.82
N VAL A 36 6.16 15.73 -25.63
CA VAL A 36 4.86 16.26 -25.23
C VAL A 36 3.86 15.09 -25.18
N LEU A 37 3.25 14.87 -24.00
CA LEU A 37 2.38 13.71 -23.74
C LEU A 37 0.91 13.98 -24.07
N GLY A 38 0.66 14.48 -25.28
CA GLY A 38 -0.67 14.78 -25.79
C GLY A 38 -0.65 15.83 -26.89
N ASN A 39 -1.71 15.93 -27.65
CA ASN A 39 -1.87 16.86 -28.75
C ASN A 39 -3.24 17.55 -28.66
N ASN A 40 -3.29 18.71 -28.02
CA ASN A 40 -4.47 19.56 -27.97
C ASN A 40 -4.27 20.85 -28.80
N PRO A 41 -5.31 21.66 -29.03
CA PRO A 41 -5.17 22.92 -29.79
C PRO A 41 -4.12 23.89 -29.22
N LYS A 42 -3.91 23.91 -27.89
CA LYS A 42 -2.89 24.76 -27.26
C LYS A 42 -1.47 24.26 -27.54
N VAL A 43 -1.24 22.94 -27.59
CA VAL A 43 0.04 22.38 -28.01
C VAL A 43 0.33 22.78 -29.45
N GLN A 44 -0.67 22.71 -30.34
CA GLN A 44 -0.51 23.11 -31.74
C GLN A 44 -0.18 24.60 -31.90
N GLN A 45 -0.77 25.48 -31.08
CA GLN A 45 -0.50 26.92 -31.09
C GLN A 45 0.93 27.27 -30.71
N VAL A 46 1.55 26.52 -29.80
CA VAL A 46 2.94 26.74 -29.37
C VAL A 46 3.96 25.92 -30.14
N SER A 47 3.52 25.19 -31.18
CA SER A 47 4.33 24.30 -32.00
C SER A 47 4.57 24.89 -33.39
N THR A 48 5.81 24.86 -33.87
CA THR A 48 6.16 25.30 -35.21
C THR A 48 7.20 24.39 -35.84
N GLY A 49 7.13 24.22 -37.18
CA GLY A 49 8.06 23.37 -37.91
C GLY A 49 7.90 21.87 -37.61
N GLY A 50 8.94 21.12 -37.87
CA GLY A 50 8.99 19.68 -37.67
C GLY A 50 8.28 18.86 -38.76
N PHE A 51 8.24 17.56 -38.54
CA PHE A 51 7.65 16.59 -39.47
C PHE A 51 6.37 16.02 -38.86
N ARG A 52 5.25 16.09 -39.59
CA ARG A 52 4.02 15.37 -39.27
C ARG A 52 4.16 13.91 -39.69
N LEU A 53 3.98 12.99 -38.74
CA LEU A 53 4.22 11.56 -38.97
C LEU A 53 2.97 10.74 -38.82
N ASP A 54 2.20 10.93 -37.76
CA ASP A 54 1.00 10.17 -37.40
C ASP A 54 1.20 8.63 -37.54
N VAL A 55 2.28 8.14 -36.88
CA VAL A 55 2.65 6.73 -36.89
C VAL A 55 2.37 6.09 -35.54
N GLU A 56 2.24 4.76 -35.50
CA GLU A 56 2.10 4.01 -34.26
C GLU A 56 3.30 4.23 -33.33
N PHE A 57 3.03 4.38 -32.03
CA PHE A 57 4.07 4.55 -31.04
C PHE A 57 4.82 3.23 -30.80
N THR A 58 6.13 3.27 -30.94
CA THR A 58 7.03 2.21 -30.47
C THR A 58 8.19 2.82 -29.70
N PRO A 59 8.74 2.11 -28.67
CA PRO A 59 9.92 2.57 -27.94
C PRO A 59 11.12 2.84 -28.84
N GLN A 60 11.24 2.09 -29.93
CA GLN A 60 12.30 2.23 -30.90
C GLN A 60 12.12 3.47 -31.77
N ALA A 61 10.90 3.71 -32.26
CA ALA A 61 10.58 4.92 -33.02
C ALA A 61 10.84 6.19 -32.17
N LEU A 62 10.41 6.19 -30.90
CA LEU A 62 10.68 7.30 -29.99
C LEU A 62 12.18 7.58 -29.87
N ARG A 63 13.01 6.53 -29.69
CA ARG A 63 14.45 6.66 -29.59
C ARG A 63 15.08 7.23 -30.84
N GLU A 64 14.67 6.75 -32.01
CA GLU A 64 15.25 7.22 -33.29
C GLU A 64 14.85 8.67 -33.57
N LEU A 65 13.59 9.04 -33.35
CA LEU A 65 13.10 10.40 -33.53
C LEU A 65 13.68 11.39 -32.52
N ALA A 66 14.09 10.94 -31.33
CA ALA A 66 14.78 11.75 -30.34
C ALA A 66 16.18 12.22 -30.75
N LYS A 67 16.72 11.69 -31.87
CA LYS A 67 17.98 12.17 -32.47
C LYS A 67 17.77 13.48 -33.26
N LEU A 68 16.53 13.77 -33.65
CA LEU A 68 16.19 15.02 -34.28
C LEU A 68 16.21 16.15 -33.24
N ASP A 69 16.65 17.31 -33.69
CA ASP A 69 16.53 18.50 -32.85
C ASP A 69 15.06 18.93 -32.76
N GLY A 70 14.60 19.28 -31.55
CA GLY A 70 13.22 19.66 -31.29
C GLY A 70 12.45 18.65 -30.42
N ALA A 71 11.14 18.83 -30.38
CA ALA A 71 10.23 18.03 -29.59
C ALA A 71 9.53 16.93 -30.39
N ILE A 72 9.13 15.88 -29.69
CA ILE A 72 8.25 14.83 -30.20
C ILE A 72 6.88 15.03 -29.54
N ILE A 73 5.81 15.04 -30.35
CA ILE A 73 4.42 15.19 -29.90
C ILE A 73 3.72 13.84 -30.02
N LEU A 74 3.18 13.34 -28.91
CA LEU A 74 2.39 12.12 -28.86
C LEU A 74 0.89 12.43 -28.91
N SER A 75 0.08 11.44 -29.27
CA SER A 75 -1.38 11.48 -29.12
C SER A 75 -1.78 11.50 -27.62
N ASN A 76 -3.03 11.87 -27.32
CA ASN A 76 -3.52 11.97 -25.93
C ASN A 76 -3.55 10.61 -25.20
N ASP A 77 -3.73 9.54 -25.93
CA ASP A 77 -3.70 8.15 -25.45
C ASP A 77 -2.28 7.55 -25.41
N LEU A 78 -1.30 8.28 -26.00
CA LEU A 78 0.10 7.88 -26.16
C LEU A 78 0.32 6.70 -27.13
N SER A 79 -0.68 6.36 -27.94
CA SER A 79 -0.61 5.24 -28.90
C SER A 79 0.07 5.61 -30.22
N ARG A 80 0.22 6.90 -30.51
CA ARG A 80 0.77 7.39 -31.77
C ARG A 80 1.77 8.51 -31.57
N ILE A 81 2.75 8.62 -32.46
CA ILE A 81 3.66 9.77 -32.61
C ILE A 81 3.06 10.67 -33.70
N ILE A 82 2.60 11.84 -33.29
CA ILE A 82 1.93 12.81 -34.19
C ILE A 82 2.93 13.61 -34.99
N ALA A 83 4.01 14.07 -34.34
CA ALA A 83 5.05 14.87 -34.99
C ALA A 83 6.39 14.72 -34.27
N ALA A 84 7.49 15.01 -34.97
CA ALA A 84 8.83 15.03 -34.42
C ALA A 84 9.67 16.19 -35.03
N GLY A 85 10.75 16.60 -34.32
CA GLY A 85 11.57 17.73 -34.71
C GLY A 85 10.83 19.08 -34.60
N VAL A 86 9.84 19.17 -33.73
CA VAL A 86 8.99 20.34 -33.56
C VAL A 86 9.65 21.36 -32.65
N HIS A 87 9.67 22.64 -33.05
CA HIS A 87 10.09 23.74 -32.19
C HIS A 87 8.91 24.20 -31.33
N LEU A 88 9.11 24.15 -30.01
CA LEU A 88 8.14 24.64 -29.03
C LEU A 88 8.43 26.11 -28.70
N VAL A 89 7.47 26.98 -28.95
CA VAL A 89 7.57 28.43 -28.75
C VAL A 89 6.47 28.90 -27.80
N PRO A 90 6.51 28.48 -26.52
CA PRO A 90 5.59 29.01 -25.52
C PRO A 90 5.89 30.46 -25.22
N ALA A 91 4.91 31.21 -24.69
CA ALA A 91 5.10 32.61 -24.28
C ALA A 91 6.28 32.78 -23.35
N GLY A 92 7.13 33.77 -23.66
CA GLY A 92 8.40 33.99 -22.98
C GLY A 92 8.29 34.55 -21.56
N ASP A 93 7.14 35.12 -21.21
CA ASP A 93 6.77 35.68 -19.90
C ASP A 93 6.35 34.65 -18.85
N LEU A 94 6.10 33.41 -19.27
CA LEU A 94 5.75 32.33 -18.33
C LEU A 94 6.94 32.10 -17.36
N PRO A 95 6.69 32.16 -16.04
CA PRO A 95 7.75 31.99 -15.04
C PRO A 95 8.27 30.55 -15.06
N THR A 96 9.58 30.41 -14.87
CA THR A 96 10.22 29.10 -14.73
C THR A 96 11.50 29.23 -13.91
N ALA A 97 11.74 28.30 -13.00
CA ALA A 97 12.98 28.19 -12.23
C ALA A 97 14.09 27.44 -13.00
N GLU A 98 13.77 26.84 -14.17
CA GLU A 98 14.69 26.02 -14.93
C GLU A 98 15.72 26.85 -15.69
N THR A 99 16.98 26.43 -15.68
CA THR A 99 18.10 27.13 -16.34
C THR A 99 18.43 26.58 -17.72
N GLY A 100 18.25 25.28 -17.94
CA GLY A 100 18.52 24.62 -19.21
C GLY A 100 17.46 24.90 -20.29
N THR A 101 17.86 25.16 -21.52
CA THR A 101 16.93 25.51 -22.61
C THR A 101 15.80 24.48 -22.79
N ARG A 102 16.14 23.18 -22.81
CA ARG A 102 15.15 22.09 -22.97
C ARG A 102 14.18 22.01 -21.77
N HIS A 103 14.65 22.15 -20.54
CA HIS A 103 13.82 22.15 -19.34
C HIS A 103 12.91 23.38 -19.29
N ARG A 104 13.42 24.57 -19.64
CA ARG A 104 12.62 25.79 -19.73
C ARG A 104 11.50 25.67 -20.77
N SER A 105 11.82 25.14 -21.95
CA SER A 105 10.80 24.89 -22.99
C SER A 105 9.76 23.89 -22.52
N ALA A 106 10.18 22.82 -21.81
CA ALA A 106 9.25 21.81 -21.27
C ALA A 106 8.29 22.40 -20.26
N ASP A 107 8.82 23.11 -19.25
CA ASP A 107 8.05 23.74 -18.19
C ASP A 107 7.03 24.75 -18.75
N ARG A 108 7.49 25.69 -19.55
CA ARG A 108 6.62 26.70 -20.18
C ARG A 108 5.57 26.08 -21.11
N THR A 109 5.93 25.05 -21.87
CA THR A 109 4.96 24.34 -22.73
C THR A 109 3.91 23.61 -21.89
N ALA A 110 4.32 22.96 -20.79
CA ALA A 110 3.39 22.29 -19.88
C ALA A 110 2.42 23.32 -19.25
N GLN A 111 2.90 24.48 -18.83
CA GLN A 111 2.08 25.56 -18.28
C GLN A 111 1.12 26.15 -19.34
N ALA A 112 1.60 26.46 -20.56
CA ALA A 112 0.81 27.06 -21.63
C ALA A 112 -0.29 26.13 -22.13
N SER A 113 0.04 24.86 -22.32
CA SER A 113 -0.85 23.88 -22.95
C SER A 113 -1.73 23.09 -21.97
N GLY A 114 -1.31 23.00 -20.70
CA GLY A 114 -1.89 22.09 -19.70
C GLY A 114 -1.60 20.61 -19.97
N VAL A 115 -0.75 20.31 -20.99
CA VAL A 115 -0.35 18.94 -21.34
C VAL A 115 1.01 18.65 -20.69
N PRO A 116 1.18 17.51 -20.02
CA PRO A 116 2.47 17.16 -19.42
C PRO A 116 3.56 16.97 -20.49
N VAL A 117 4.77 17.39 -20.12
CA VAL A 117 5.95 17.32 -21.00
C VAL A 117 7.06 16.56 -20.26
N VAL A 118 7.68 15.61 -20.95
CA VAL A 118 8.82 14.84 -20.43
C VAL A 118 10.11 15.33 -21.09
N THR A 119 11.15 15.48 -20.28
CA THR A 119 12.52 15.68 -20.77
C THR A 119 13.41 14.51 -20.38
N VAL A 120 14.32 14.15 -21.28
CA VAL A 120 15.45 13.28 -20.97
C VAL A 120 16.72 14.14 -21.05
N SER A 121 17.46 14.22 -19.94
CA SER A 121 18.74 14.92 -19.88
C SER A 121 19.89 13.91 -19.91
N ALA A 122 20.70 13.96 -20.96
CA ALA A 122 21.88 13.13 -21.08
C ALA A 122 22.98 13.51 -20.06
N SER A 123 23.17 14.80 -19.80
CA SER A 123 24.20 15.30 -18.89
C SER A 123 23.90 15.01 -17.42
N MET A 124 22.60 15.06 -17.04
CA MET A 124 22.17 14.80 -15.67
C MET A 124 21.73 13.34 -15.48
N SER A 125 21.69 12.54 -16.55
CA SER A 125 21.19 11.15 -16.54
C SER A 125 19.81 11.04 -15.87
N THR A 126 18.91 11.99 -16.17
CA THR A 126 17.58 12.07 -15.54
C THR A 126 16.47 12.16 -16.57
N ILE A 127 15.33 11.58 -16.21
CA ILE A 127 14.04 11.79 -16.87
C ILE A 127 13.23 12.70 -15.95
N SER A 128 12.63 13.77 -16.49
CA SER A 128 11.80 14.68 -15.69
C SER A 128 10.45 14.89 -16.37
N LEU A 129 9.39 14.85 -15.59
CA LEU A 129 8.02 15.15 -15.99
C LEU A 129 7.66 16.56 -15.50
N PHE A 130 7.24 17.43 -16.42
CA PHE A 130 6.75 18.77 -16.14
C PHE A 130 5.23 18.77 -16.27
N MET A 131 4.53 19.13 -15.20
CA MET A 131 3.08 19.27 -15.19
C MET A 131 2.59 20.15 -14.05
N ASP A 132 1.50 20.86 -14.28
CA ASP A 132 0.81 21.70 -13.27
C ASP A 132 1.72 22.73 -12.58
N GLY A 133 2.82 23.15 -13.23
CA GLY A 133 3.83 24.10 -12.74
C GLY A 133 4.95 23.46 -11.92
N ASP A 134 4.95 22.13 -11.77
CA ASP A 134 5.94 21.40 -10.99
C ASP A 134 6.80 20.49 -11.88
N ARG A 135 8.04 20.26 -11.44
CA ARG A 135 8.96 19.28 -12.02
C ARG A 135 9.03 18.04 -11.13
N HIS A 136 8.74 16.90 -11.72
CA HIS A 136 8.85 15.60 -11.07
C HIS A 136 9.98 14.78 -11.72
N VAL A 137 11.03 14.49 -10.96
CA VAL A 137 12.08 13.59 -11.44
C VAL A 137 11.57 12.16 -11.41
N VAL A 138 11.69 11.48 -12.54
CA VAL A 138 11.30 10.07 -12.68
C VAL A 138 12.46 9.20 -12.21
N GLU A 139 12.28 8.49 -11.13
CA GLU A 139 13.30 7.63 -10.55
C GLU A 139 13.67 6.47 -11.50
N THR A 140 14.92 6.01 -11.41
CA THR A 140 15.35 4.81 -12.13
C THR A 140 14.73 3.56 -11.52
N SER A 141 14.55 2.50 -12.31
CA SER A 141 14.05 1.22 -11.81
C SER A 141 14.87 0.71 -10.61
N GLY A 142 16.20 0.82 -10.67
CA GLY A 142 17.07 0.42 -9.56
C GLY A 142 16.83 1.18 -8.27
N GLN A 143 16.60 2.50 -8.34
CA GLN A 143 16.26 3.32 -7.16
C GLN A 143 14.89 2.94 -6.59
N MET A 144 13.89 2.71 -7.45
CA MET A 144 12.57 2.29 -7.03
C MET A 144 12.58 0.90 -6.38
N ILE A 145 13.30 -0.06 -6.96
CA ILE A 145 13.49 -1.41 -6.39
C ILE A 145 14.18 -1.32 -5.03
N SER A 146 15.24 -0.52 -4.91
CA SER A 146 15.95 -0.33 -3.64
C SER A 146 15.03 0.23 -2.55
N ARG A 147 14.22 1.25 -2.90
CA ARG A 147 13.24 1.83 -1.97
C ARG A 147 12.15 0.83 -1.57
N ALA A 148 11.59 0.11 -2.53
CA ALA A 148 10.59 -0.92 -2.27
C ALA A 148 11.13 -2.03 -1.34
N ASN A 149 12.35 -2.50 -1.58
CA ASN A 149 13.01 -3.49 -0.72
C ASN A 149 13.27 -2.94 0.70
N GLN A 150 13.64 -1.68 0.83
CA GLN A 150 13.82 -1.03 2.14
C GLN A 150 12.50 -0.94 2.90
N THR A 151 11.42 -0.56 2.22
CA THR A 151 10.07 -0.52 2.83
C THR A 151 9.62 -1.91 3.24
N LEU A 152 9.83 -2.95 2.40
CA LEU A 152 9.52 -4.33 2.74
C LEU A 152 10.34 -4.84 3.95
N ALA A 153 11.63 -4.56 4.01
CA ALA A 153 12.47 -4.95 5.14
C ALA A 153 12.01 -4.26 6.45
N THR A 154 11.47 -3.05 6.35
CA THR A 154 10.86 -2.35 7.48
C THR A 154 9.52 -2.99 7.83
N LEU A 155 8.68 -3.27 6.86
CA LEU A 155 7.39 -3.95 7.05
C LEU A 155 7.58 -5.31 7.73
N SER A 156 8.53 -6.13 7.29
CA SER A 156 8.84 -7.42 7.93
C SER A 156 9.09 -7.27 9.43
N ARG A 157 9.93 -6.31 9.83
CA ARG A 157 10.18 -6.05 11.26
C ARG A 157 8.93 -5.62 12.04
N PHE A 158 8.00 -4.90 11.39
CA PHE A 158 6.75 -4.50 12.01
C PHE A 158 5.78 -5.68 12.13
N VAL A 159 5.74 -6.56 11.14
CA VAL A 159 4.97 -7.81 11.17
C VAL A 159 5.49 -8.72 12.28
N ASP A 160 6.81 -8.94 12.38
CA ASP A 160 7.44 -9.73 13.46
C ASP A 160 7.09 -9.16 14.84
N ARG A 161 7.12 -7.83 14.96
CA ARG A 161 6.77 -7.17 16.22
C ARG A 161 5.29 -7.29 16.55
N LEU A 162 4.42 -7.16 15.55
CA LEU A 162 2.98 -7.39 15.70
C LEU A 162 2.71 -8.84 16.12
N GLY A 163 3.36 -9.81 15.48
CA GLY A 163 3.28 -11.23 15.83
C GLY A 163 3.70 -11.50 17.29
N SER A 164 4.80 -10.88 17.73
CA SER A 164 5.28 -10.97 19.12
C SER A 164 4.27 -10.41 20.13
N ILE A 165 3.63 -9.28 19.79
CA ILE A 165 2.58 -8.66 20.63
C ILE A 165 1.33 -9.52 20.65
N LEU A 166 0.89 -10.04 19.50
CA LEU A 166 -0.24 -10.95 19.42
C LEU A 166 0.00 -12.24 20.21
N HIS A 167 1.23 -12.76 20.21
CA HIS A 167 1.57 -13.93 21.03
C HIS A 167 1.43 -13.63 22.54
N GLN A 168 1.91 -12.47 23.00
CA GLN A 168 1.71 -12.05 24.40
C GLN A 168 0.22 -11.81 24.70
N PHE A 169 -0.49 -11.21 23.78
CA PHE A 169 -1.92 -10.95 23.87
C PHE A 169 -2.72 -12.26 23.98
N ASN A 170 -2.34 -13.30 23.23
CA ASN A 170 -2.92 -14.63 23.34
C ASN A 170 -2.79 -15.21 24.78
N ALA A 171 -1.63 -15.03 25.41
CA ALA A 171 -1.44 -15.49 26.78
C ALA A 171 -2.35 -14.76 27.79
N LEU A 172 -2.54 -13.45 27.60
CA LEU A 172 -3.45 -12.66 28.42
C LEU A 172 -4.92 -13.07 28.20
N GLU A 173 -5.31 -13.38 26.95
CA GLU A 173 -6.66 -13.87 26.62
C GLU A 173 -6.93 -15.24 27.28
N VAL A 174 -5.98 -16.17 27.19
CA VAL A 174 -6.09 -17.49 27.84
C VAL A 174 -6.14 -17.35 29.36
N GLY A 175 -5.42 -16.38 29.92
CA GLY A 175 -5.40 -16.10 31.37
C GLY A 175 -6.50 -15.18 31.88
N GLU A 176 -7.42 -14.70 31.04
CA GLU A 176 -8.44 -13.67 31.37
C GLU A 176 -7.86 -12.39 32.00
N GLN A 177 -6.71 -11.95 31.53
CA GLN A 177 -5.99 -10.81 32.09
C GLN A 177 -5.91 -9.62 31.11
N VAL A 178 -6.69 -9.64 30.03
CA VAL A 178 -6.69 -8.60 29.02
C VAL A 178 -7.29 -7.30 29.58
N THR A 179 -6.61 -6.19 29.32
CA THR A 179 -7.11 -4.85 29.62
C THR A 179 -7.33 -4.03 28.34
N ILE A 180 -7.99 -2.88 28.47
CA ILE A 180 -8.13 -1.92 27.34
C ILE A 180 -6.75 -1.54 26.81
N ARG A 181 -5.74 -1.36 27.69
CA ARG A 181 -4.36 -1.05 27.29
C ARG A 181 -3.77 -2.08 26.34
N ASP A 182 -3.98 -3.35 26.60
CA ASP A 182 -3.42 -4.44 25.79
C ASP A 182 -4.05 -4.45 24.40
N LEU A 183 -5.36 -4.29 24.31
CA LEU A 183 -6.07 -4.19 23.05
C LEU A 183 -5.64 -2.94 22.25
N VAL A 184 -5.49 -1.80 22.90
CA VAL A 184 -4.99 -0.57 22.28
C VAL A 184 -3.57 -0.77 21.72
N LEU A 185 -2.69 -1.47 22.43
CA LEU A 185 -1.34 -1.76 21.95
C LEU A 185 -1.39 -2.59 20.65
N VAL A 186 -2.27 -3.59 20.59
CA VAL A 186 -2.50 -4.39 19.36
C VAL A 186 -3.01 -3.49 18.23
N ALA A 187 -4.03 -2.66 18.49
CA ALA A 187 -4.62 -1.75 17.50
C ALA A 187 -3.59 -0.74 16.95
N GLN A 188 -2.76 -0.15 17.82
CA GLN A 188 -1.67 0.76 17.42
C GLN A 188 -0.66 0.06 16.49
N ARG A 189 -0.22 -1.13 16.85
CA ARG A 189 0.78 -1.88 16.06
C ARG A 189 0.22 -2.37 14.74
N PHE A 190 -1.03 -2.82 14.75
CA PHE A 190 -1.73 -3.19 13.53
C PHE A 190 -1.84 -2.01 12.55
N GLU A 191 -2.27 -0.82 13.03
CA GLU A 191 -2.38 0.37 12.18
C GLU A 191 -1.02 0.82 11.63
N MET A 192 0.05 0.78 12.44
CA MET A 192 1.41 1.08 11.96
C MET A 192 1.85 0.12 10.86
N THR A 193 1.57 -1.18 11.02
CA THR A 193 1.89 -2.22 10.03
C THR A 193 1.07 -2.01 8.75
N ARG A 194 -0.22 -1.70 8.86
CA ARG A 194 -1.12 -1.39 7.75
C ARG A 194 -0.63 -0.19 6.92
N ARG A 195 -0.16 0.88 7.58
CA ARG A 195 0.39 2.07 6.90
C ARG A 195 1.64 1.74 6.10
N LEU A 196 2.56 0.98 6.66
CA LEU A 196 3.76 0.53 5.95
C LEU A 196 3.43 -0.41 4.79
N SER A 197 2.44 -1.29 4.98
CA SER A 197 1.91 -2.14 3.90
C SER A 197 1.35 -1.30 2.75
N ALA A 198 0.58 -0.25 3.04
CA ALA A 198 0.05 0.65 2.02
C ALA A 198 1.15 1.43 1.27
N GLU A 199 2.24 1.81 1.96
CA GLU A 199 3.42 2.43 1.35
C GLU A 199 4.16 1.44 0.45
N ALA A 200 4.38 0.20 0.91
CA ALA A 200 4.98 -0.85 0.11
C ALA A 200 4.16 -1.14 -1.16
N GLN A 201 2.84 -1.24 -1.04
CA GLN A 201 1.94 -1.42 -2.18
C GLN A 201 2.04 -0.27 -3.18
N PHE A 202 2.15 0.98 -2.72
CA PHE A 202 2.37 2.13 -3.60
C PHE A 202 3.68 2.01 -4.41
N HIS A 203 4.77 1.57 -3.78
CA HIS A 203 6.04 1.33 -4.48
C HIS A 203 5.94 0.18 -5.49
N ILE A 204 5.25 -0.90 -5.14
CA ILE A 204 4.99 -2.04 -6.03
C ILE A 204 4.20 -1.59 -7.27
N ASP A 205 3.13 -0.84 -7.07
CA ASP A 205 2.30 -0.30 -8.17
C ASP A 205 3.11 0.59 -9.11
N THR A 206 4.06 1.35 -8.56
CA THR A 206 4.93 2.24 -9.32
C THR A 206 5.97 1.47 -10.15
N LEU A 207 6.41 0.31 -9.67
CA LEU A 207 7.34 -0.58 -10.37
C LEU A 207 6.71 -1.33 -11.55
N GLY A 208 5.38 -1.45 -11.59
CA GLY A 208 4.69 -2.20 -12.64
C GLY A 208 5.17 -3.64 -12.72
N VAL A 209 5.52 -4.12 -13.93
CA VAL A 209 5.93 -5.52 -14.15
C VAL A 209 7.23 -5.91 -13.41
N GLU A 210 8.11 -4.96 -13.16
CA GLU A 210 9.38 -5.20 -12.44
C GLU A 210 9.14 -5.42 -10.93
N GLY A 211 7.99 -4.98 -10.39
CA GLY A 211 7.59 -5.16 -9.00
C GLY A 211 7.05 -6.55 -8.64
N ARG A 212 6.94 -7.49 -9.59
CA ARG A 212 6.26 -8.78 -9.37
C ARG A 212 6.80 -9.59 -8.18
N LEU A 213 8.12 -9.71 -8.05
CA LEU A 213 8.72 -10.47 -6.93
C LEU A 213 8.50 -9.78 -5.60
N ILE A 214 8.58 -8.46 -5.59
CA ILE A 214 8.33 -7.62 -4.42
C ILE A 214 6.85 -7.74 -4.01
N ALA A 215 5.92 -7.80 -4.98
CA ALA A 215 4.51 -8.01 -4.73
C ALA A 215 4.20 -9.35 -4.06
N LEU A 216 4.91 -10.43 -4.45
CA LEU A 216 4.76 -11.74 -3.83
C LEU A 216 5.24 -11.73 -2.37
N GLN A 217 6.40 -11.13 -2.09
CA GLN A 217 6.90 -10.98 -0.73
C GLN A 217 5.97 -10.12 0.14
N HIS A 218 5.44 -9.02 -0.42
CA HIS A 218 4.47 -8.17 0.25
C HIS A 218 3.19 -8.94 0.60
N ALA A 219 2.65 -9.72 -0.35
CA ALA A 219 1.43 -10.51 -0.14
C ALA A 219 1.61 -11.56 0.96
N GLU A 220 2.78 -12.20 1.05
CA GLU A 220 3.12 -13.13 2.13
C GLU A 220 3.11 -12.44 3.49
N LEU A 221 3.80 -11.30 3.64
CA LEU A 221 3.83 -10.53 4.88
C LEU A 221 2.44 -10.03 5.30
N VAL A 222 1.63 -9.56 4.35
CA VAL A 222 0.27 -9.05 4.61
C VAL A 222 -0.67 -10.18 5.02
N GLY A 223 -0.49 -11.39 4.46
CA GLY A 223 -1.32 -12.56 4.75
C GLY A 223 -1.40 -12.90 6.24
N GLU A 224 -0.34 -12.64 7.00
CA GLU A 224 -0.26 -12.95 8.43
C GLU A 224 -1.21 -12.13 9.31
N PHE A 225 -1.61 -10.93 8.88
CA PHE A 225 -2.49 -10.04 9.65
C PHE A 225 -3.75 -9.60 8.90
N THR A 226 -4.03 -10.23 7.75
CA THR A 226 -5.27 -9.99 7.00
C THR A 226 -6.49 -10.38 7.83
N GLY A 227 -7.46 -9.45 7.94
CA GLY A 227 -8.70 -9.67 8.70
C GLY A 227 -8.58 -9.55 10.21
N LEU A 228 -7.41 -9.10 10.73
CA LEU A 228 -7.20 -8.92 12.16
C LEU A 228 -8.17 -7.89 12.77
N ASP A 229 -8.49 -6.83 12.05
CA ASP A 229 -9.48 -5.81 12.45
C ASP A 229 -10.86 -6.38 12.72
N GLU A 230 -11.36 -7.22 11.81
CA GLU A 230 -12.65 -7.90 11.96
C GLU A 230 -12.62 -8.96 13.07
N GLN A 231 -11.51 -9.65 13.23
CA GLN A 231 -11.32 -10.60 14.33
C GLN A 231 -11.36 -9.90 15.69
N LEU A 232 -10.65 -8.75 15.84
CA LEU A 232 -10.67 -7.94 17.05
C LEU A 232 -12.08 -7.38 17.32
N ARG A 233 -12.80 -6.97 16.28
CA ARG A 233 -14.19 -6.53 16.40
C ARG A 233 -15.08 -7.64 16.92
N THR A 234 -14.97 -8.83 16.37
CA THR A 234 -15.73 -10.02 16.81
C THR A 234 -15.45 -10.35 18.27
N ASP A 235 -14.18 -10.26 18.69
CA ASP A 235 -13.76 -10.65 20.04
C ASP A 235 -14.06 -9.59 21.10
N TYR A 236 -14.05 -8.30 20.77
CA TYR A 236 -14.06 -7.23 21.79
C TYR A 236 -15.21 -6.24 21.70
N ALA A 237 -15.97 -6.17 20.60
CA ALA A 237 -17.06 -5.22 20.46
C ALA A 237 -18.12 -5.33 21.59
N HIS A 238 -18.34 -6.51 22.10
CA HIS A 238 -19.31 -6.75 23.17
C HIS A 238 -18.93 -6.13 24.54
N ASN A 239 -17.68 -5.67 24.70
CA ASN A 239 -17.25 -4.94 25.90
C ASN A 239 -17.70 -3.46 25.88
N LEU A 240 -18.20 -2.97 24.75
CA LEU A 240 -18.71 -1.62 24.63
C LEU A 240 -20.21 -1.57 24.97
N ALA A 241 -20.68 -0.43 25.47
CA ALA A 241 -22.11 -0.20 25.69
C ALA A 241 -22.92 -0.31 24.38
N ASP A 242 -22.35 0.14 23.27
CA ASP A 242 -22.84 -0.07 21.92
C ASP A 242 -21.76 -0.78 21.08
N PRO A 243 -21.91 -2.09 20.82
CA PRO A 243 -20.95 -2.87 20.03
C PRO A 243 -20.71 -2.35 18.61
N SER A 244 -21.64 -1.57 18.04
CA SER A 244 -21.49 -1.00 16.69
C SER A 244 -20.43 0.09 16.61
N LEU A 245 -20.04 0.67 17.74
CA LEU A 245 -19.01 1.70 17.83
C LEU A 245 -17.58 1.16 17.75
N PHE A 246 -17.40 -0.16 17.91
CA PHE A 246 -16.06 -0.75 17.79
C PHE A 246 -15.59 -0.72 16.34
N THR A 247 -14.60 0.11 16.04
CA THR A 247 -13.97 0.18 14.72
C THR A 247 -12.53 0.70 14.80
N LEU A 248 -11.65 0.16 13.96
CA LEU A 248 -10.27 0.66 13.82
C LEU A 248 -10.12 1.70 12.70
N GLU A 249 -11.16 1.91 11.86
CA GLU A 249 -11.10 2.85 10.72
C GLU A 249 -10.67 4.27 11.09
N PRO A 250 -11.15 4.88 12.21
CA PRO A 250 -10.73 6.24 12.57
C PRO A 250 -9.22 6.41 12.76
N LEU A 251 -8.50 5.32 13.13
CA LEU A 251 -7.06 5.34 13.31
C LEU A 251 -6.31 5.63 12.00
N HIS A 252 -6.93 5.38 10.84
CA HIS A 252 -6.34 5.66 9.52
C HIS A 252 -5.97 7.13 9.32
N ASN A 253 -6.69 8.04 9.98
CA ASN A 253 -6.50 9.48 9.87
C ASN A 253 -5.64 10.08 10.98
N PHE A 254 -5.21 9.29 11.96
CA PHE A 254 -4.37 9.76 13.05
C PHE A 254 -2.98 10.16 12.55
N SER A 255 -2.43 11.25 13.11
CA SER A 255 -1.00 11.54 13.02
C SER A 255 -0.18 10.47 13.74
N ALA A 256 1.13 10.47 13.54
CA ALA A 256 2.02 9.56 14.26
C ALA A 256 1.98 9.78 15.79
N GLU A 257 1.84 11.03 16.23
CA GLU A 257 1.76 11.39 17.65
C GLU A 257 0.43 10.94 18.27
N GLU A 258 -0.70 11.19 17.59
CA GLU A 258 -2.02 10.73 18.04
C GLU A 258 -2.08 9.20 18.15
N LEU A 259 -1.49 8.48 17.20
CA LEU A 259 -1.46 7.02 17.22
C LEU A 259 -0.64 6.46 18.39
N LEU A 260 0.34 7.20 18.93
CA LEU A 260 1.10 6.81 20.12
C LEU A 260 0.34 7.07 21.43
N SER A 261 -0.69 7.90 21.41
CA SER A 261 -1.51 8.17 22.60
C SER A 261 -2.51 7.04 22.84
N SER A 262 -2.22 6.18 23.82
CA SER A 262 -3.12 5.07 24.16
C SER A 262 -4.52 5.55 24.55
N GLN A 263 -4.62 6.71 25.18
CA GLN A 263 -5.90 7.31 25.59
C GLN A 263 -6.74 7.66 24.37
N LEU A 264 -6.17 8.41 23.41
CA LEU A 264 -6.88 8.80 22.18
C LEU A 264 -7.29 7.59 21.33
N VAL A 265 -6.42 6.58 21.27
CA VAL A 265 -6.75 5.34 20.53
C VAL A 265 -7.91 4.62 21.19
N ALA A 266 -7.91 4.45 22.53
CA ALA A 266 -9.01 3.82 23.26
C ALA A 266 -10.35 4.54 23.03
N GLU A 267 -10.36 5.87 23.11
CA GLU A 267 -11.53 6.68 22.82
C GLU A 267 -12.07 6.45 21.40
N ARG A 268 -11.18 6.44 20.43
CA ARG A 268 -11.55 6.35 19.00
C ARG A 268 -11.98 4.96 18.55
N ILE A 269 -11.55 3.90 19.24
CA ILE A 269 -12.02 2.54 18.96
C ILE A 269 -13.31 2.18 19.73
N GLY A 270 -13.88 3.12 20.50
CA GLY A 270 -15.22 3.03 21.03
C GLY A 270 -15.33 2.92 22.56
N PHE A 271 -14.25 2.97 23.35
CA PHE A 271 -14.31 2.84 24.81
C PHE A 271 -14.78 4.11 25.55
N GLY A 272 -15.30 5.11 24.83
CA GLY A 272 -15.83 6.35 25.40
C GLY A 272 -14.73 7.37 25.75
N GLU A 273 -15.13 8.48 26.40
CA GLU A 273 -14.22 9.56 26.78
C GLU A 273 -13.38 9.18 27.99
N SER A 274 -12.05 9.35 27.88
CA SER A 274 -11.05 9.11 28.93
C SER A 274 -11.20 7.77 29.67
N PRO A 275 -11.26 6.61 28.97
CA PRO A 275 -11.42 5.32 29.63
C PRO A 275 -10.23 4.99 30.52
N TYR A 276 -10.49 4.31 31.64
CA TYR A 276 -9.42 3.77 32.47
C TYR A 276 -8.77 2.57 31.79
N LEU A 277 -7.55 2.74 31.30
CA LEU A 277 -6.89 1.78 30.43
C LEU A 277 -6.61 0.39 31.09
N GLU A 278 -6.55 0.33 32.41
CA GLU A 278 -6.39 -0.93 33.16
C GLU A 278 -7.74 -1.65 33.39
N THR A 279 -8.84 -1.14 32.82
CA THR A 279 -10.13 -1.84 32.91
C THR A 279 -10.04 -3.19 32.24
N PRO A 280 -10.34 -4.30 32.95
CA PRO A 280 -10.39 -5.64 32.35
C PRO A 280 -11.47 -5.73 31.28
N ILE A 281 -11.16 -6.41 30.18
CA ILE A 281 -12.08 -6.70 29.09
C ILE A 281 -12.00 -8.20 28.77
N HIS A 282 -13.07 -8.73 28.21
CA HIS A 282 -13.19 -10.16 27.90
C HIS A 282 -13.16 -10.41 26.41
N THR A 283 -12.49 -11.47 25.99
CA THR A 283 -12.48 -11.93 24.59
C THR A 283 -13.55 -12.98 24.37
N ARG A 284 -14.13 -13.06 23.17
CA ARG A 284 -14.93 -14.24 22.74
C ARG A 284 -14.05 -15.40 22.29
N GLY A 285 -12.78 -15.14 21.93
CA GLY A 285 -11.83 -16.15 21.52
C GLY A 285 -11.92 -16.57 20.05
N ALA A 286 -12.67 -15.84 19.22
CA ALA A 286 -12.81 -16.17 17.79
C ALA A 286 -11.45 -16.19 17.08
N ARG A 287 -10.60 -15.19 17.34
CA ARG A 287 -9.26 -15.08 16.76
C ARG A 287 -8.38 -16.26 17.11
N LEU A 288 -8.39 -16.69 18.38
CA LEU A 288 -7.64 -17.86 18.84
C LEU A 288 -8.12 -19.14 18.16
N LEU A 289 -9.44 -19.32 18.03
CA LEU A 289 -10.02 -20.49 17.38
C LEU A 289 -9.70 -20.54 15.88
N ILE A 290 -9.73 -19.40 15.19
CA ILE A 290 -9.39 -19.28 13.76
C ILE A 290 -7.91 -19.62 13.53
N SER A 291 -7.00 -19.19 14.41
CA SER A 291 -5.55 -19.43 14.29
C SER A 291 -5.17 -20.92 14.25
N VAL A 292 -6.04 -21.81 14.75
CA VAL A 292 -5.80 -23.25 14.73
C VAL A 292 -5.97 -23.89 13.34
N GLY A 293 -6.48 -23.13 12.36
CA GLY A 293 -6.45 -23.48 10.94
C GLY A 293 -7.32 -24.68 10.51
N ARG A 294 -8.19 -25.20 11.37
CA ARG A 294 -9.06 -26.36 11.07
C ARG A 294 -10.54 -26.14 11.39
N LEU A 295 -10.89 -24.93 11.87
CA LEU A 295 -12.26 -24.56 12.16
C LEU A 295 -12.75 -23.60 11.07
N SER A 296 -13.92 -23.88 10.50
CA SER A 296 -14.58 -22.93 9.61
C SER A 296 -15.16 -21.77 10.43
N GLU A 297 -15.30 -20.58 9.82
CA GLU A 297 -15.92 -19.42 10.47
C GLU A 297 -17.29 -19.75 11.08
N GLY A 298 -18.14 -20.49 10.36
CA GLY A 298 -19.45 -20.91 10.89
C GLY A 298 -19.36 -21.82 12.12
N MET A 299 -18.30 -22.63 12.23
CA MET A 299 -18.06 -23.45 13.42
C MET A 299 -17.54 -22.61 14.57
N THR A 300 -16.61 -21.71 14.31
CA THR A 300 -16.11 -20.73 15.30
C THR A 300 -17.26 -19.92 15.87
N THR A 301 -18.14 -19.39 15.02
CA THR A 301 -19.33 -18.63 15.44
C THR A 301 -20.26 -19.44 16.34
N LYS A 302 -20.50 -20.73 16.02
CA LYS A 302 -21.32 -21.62 16.87
C LYS A 302 -20.68 -21.82 18.26
N LEU A 303 -19.36 -22.00 18.31
CA LEU A 303 -18.63 -22.20 19.56
C LEU A 303 -18.67 -20.96 20.46
N ILE A 304 -18.30 -19.80 19.93
CA ILE A 304 -18.24 -18.53 20.71
C ILE A 304 -19.62 -17.99 21.11
N ASN A 305 -20.69 -18.40 20.43
CA ASN A 305 -22.06 -18.05 20.81
C ASN A 305 -22.63 -18.97 21.92
N ARG A 306 -22.04 -20.15 22.11
CA ARG A 306 -22.51 -21.12 23.09
C ARG A 306 -21.67 -21.16 24.35
N PHE A 307 -20.35 -20.89 24.23
CA PHE A 307 -19.39 -21.01 25.30
C PHE A 307 -18.55 -19.74 25.38
N SER A 308 -18.18 -19.33 26.57
CA SER A 308 -17.07 -18.41 26.79
C SER A 308 -15.74 -19.10 26.45
N LEU A 309 -14.66 -18.33 26.28
CA LEU A 309 -13.34 -18.90 25.99
C LEU A 309 -12.88 -19.87 27.12
N GLN A 310 -13.15 -19.55 28.37
CA GLN A 310 -12.77 -20.38 29.52
C GLN A 310 -13.59 -21.69 29.58
N GLU A 311 -14.89 -21.61 29.31
CA GLU A 311 -15.70 -22.81 29.20
C GLU A 311 -15.21 -23.71 28.06
N LEU A 312 -14.74 -23.14 26.95
CA LEU A 312 -14.16 -23.90 25.84
C LEU A 312 -12.90 -24.66 26.26
N PHE A 313 -12.03 -24.08 27.12
CA PHE A 313 -10.84 -24.77 27.59
C PHE A 313 -11.18 -25.95 28.54
N SER A 314 -12.31 -25.92 29.18
CA SER A 314 -12.79 -26.98 30.10
C SER A 314 -13.81 -27.95 29.50
N VAL A 315 -14.39 -27.59 28.34
CA VAL A 315 -15.48 -28.35 27.70
C VAL A 315 -15.05 -29.79 27.36
N SER A 316 -15.90 -30.75 27.63
CA SER A 316 -15.67 -32.15 27.28
C SER A 316 -16.04 -32.47 25.81
N VAL A 317 -15.47 -33.56 25.29
CA VAL A 317 -15.82 -34.06 23.94
C VAL A 317 -17.33 -34.34 23.81
N SER A 318 -17.96 -34.83 24.89
CA SER A 318 -19.40 -35.14 24.92
C SER A 318 -20.28 -33.89 24.85
N GLU A 319 -19.87 -32.80 25.49
CA GLU A 319 -20.58 -31.51 25.42
C GLU A 319 -20.43 -30.86 24.04
N LEU A 320 -19.24 -30.93 23.44
CA LEU A 320 -19.03 -30.44 22.07
C LEU A 320 -19.90 -31.21 21.05
N GLN A 321 -20.17 -32.52 21.27
CA GLN A 321 -21.03 -33.32 20.40
C GLN A 321 -22.52 -32.95 20.47
N GLN A 322 -22.95 -32.21 21.50
CA GLN A 322 -24.32 -31.70 21.58
C GLN A 322 -24.60 -30.56 20.61
N LEU A 323 -23.54 -29.96 20.07
CA LEU A 323 -23.69 -28.91 19.06
C LEU A 323 -23.98 -29.50 17.69
N GLU A 324 -25.00 -28.95 17.03
CA GLU A 324 -25.39 -29.35 15.69
C GLU A 324 -24.24 -29.26 14.69
N GLY A 325 -23.93 -30.36 14.02
CA GLY A 325 -22.86 -30.45 13.03
C GLY A 325 -21.48 -30.81 13.61
N ILE A 326 -21.36 -31.11 14.91
CA ILE A 326 -20.14 -31.60 15.56
C ILE A 326 -20.26 -33.09 15.91
N GLY A 327 -19.71 -33.94 15.05
CA GLY A 327 -19.56 -35.37 15.33
C GLY A 327 -18.33 -35.68 16.18
N SER A 328 -18.16 -36.92 16.62
CA SER A 328 -17.09 -37.37 17.52
C SER A 328 -15.67 -37.02 17.03
N ALA A 329 -15.37 -37.18 15.75
CA ALA A 329 -14.08 -36.87 15.18
C ALA A 329 -13.78 -35.36 15.23
N ARG A 330 -14.80 -34.52 14.93
CA ARG A 330 -14.66 -33.07 14.95
C ARG A 330 -14.54 -32.52 16.38
N ALA A 331 -15.29 -33.08 17.33
CA ALA A 331 -15.19 -32.73 18.75
C ALA A 331 -13.78 -32.99 19.30
N ARG A 332 -13.16 -34.11 18.95
CA ARG A 332 -11.76 -34.42 19.31
C ARG A 332 -10.79 -33.41 18.69
N LEU A 333 -10.96 -33.08 17.39
CA LEU A 333 -10.12 -32.08 16.72
C LEU A 333 -10.19 -30.70 17.41
N ILE A 334 -11.39 -30.28 17.82
CA ILE A 334 -11.60 -29.03 18.56
C ILE A 334 -10.88 -29.11 19.91
N ARG A 335 -11.04 -30.21 20.65
CA ARG A 335 -10.38 -30.38 21.94
C ARG A 335 -8.85 -30.35 21.85
N ASP A 336 -8.28 -31.06 20.87
CA ASP A 336 -6.85 -31.08 20.61
C ASP A 336 -6.36 -29.68 20.18
N ALA A 337 -7.18 -28.93 19.47
CA ALA A 337 -6.89 -27.57 19.07
C ALA A 337 -6.85 -26.61 20.26
N LEU A 338 -7.82 -26.70 21.17
CA LEU A 338 -7.88 -25.89 22.39
C LEU A 338 -6.68 -26.17 23.31
N LEU A 339 -6.27 -27.43 23.45
CA LEU A 339 -5.05 -27.78 24.19
C LEU A 339 -3.81 -27.12 23.59
N ARG A 340 -3.66 -27.17 22.24
CA ARG A 340 -2.54 -26.51 21.57
C ARG A 340 -2.54 -24.97 21.73
N ILE A 341 -3.71 -24.33 21.74
CA ILE A 341 -3.82 -22.89 22.03
C ILE A 341 -3.25 -22.60 23.41
N THR A 342 -3.66 -23.36 24.42
CA THR A 342 -3.17 -23.17 25.79
C THR A 342 -1.66 -23.39 25.91
N GLU A 343 -1.15 -24.47 25.30
CA GLU A 343 0.27 -24.77 25.28
C GLU A 343 1.07 -23.67 24.54
N ALA A 344 0.58 -23.23 23.37
CA ALA A 344 1.25 -22.20 22.57
C ALA A 344 1.25 -20.82 23.26
N ALA A 345 0.17 -20.47 23.97
CA ALA A 345 0.08 -19.20 24.68
C ALA A 345 1.16 -19.04 25.76
N TYR A 346 1.57 -20.12 26.40
CA TYR A 346 2.61 -20.14 27.45
C TYR A 346 3.98 -20.59 26.94
N ALA A 347 4.11 -21.01 25.67
CA ALA A 347 5.40 -21.33 25.09
C ALA A 347 6.24 -20.03 24.95
N ARG A 348 7.53 -20.10 25.27
CA ARG A 348 8.42 -18.97 25.00
C ARG A 348 8.50 -18.74 23.48
N PRO A 349 8.39 -17.49 23.01
CA PRO A 349 8.65 -17.20 21.59
C PRO A 349 10.04 -17.72 21.24
N GLN A 350 10.15 -18.58 20.25
CA GLN A 350 11.45 -18.93 19.69
C GLN A 350 12.00 -17.68 19.02
N ALA A 351 13.22 -17.29 19.40
CA ALA A 351 13.91 -16.21 18.72
C ALA A 351 14.03 -16.57 17.25
N PRO A 352 13.74 -15.65 16.32
CA PRO A 352 13.96 -15.91 14.90
C PRO A 352 15.44 -16.22 14.66
N VAL A 353 15.70 -17.33 13.95
CA VAL A 353 17.03 -17.79 13.54
C VAL A 353 17.63 -16.87 12.48
#